data_df64da2172c135d3b2f4ea9d08e36f43
#
_entry.id   df64da2172c135d3b2f4ea9d08e36f43
#
_cell.length_a   1.000
_cell.length_b   1.000
_cell.length_c   1.000
_cell.angle_alpha   90.00
_cell.angle_beta   90.00
_cell.angle_gamma   90.00
#
_symmetry.space_group_name_H-M   'P 1'
#
loop_
_entity.id
_entity.type
_entity.pdbx_description
1 polymer ?
#
loop_
_entity_poly.entity_id
_entity_poly.type
_entity_poly.pdbx_seq_one_letter_code
_entity_poly.pdbx_strand_id
1 'polypeptide(L)'
;MMKRLLPVLGLGLLSGCSAVKSQRLRSDYDTVDKHQVKRLVVVTQPLPDGKVSVGELWSLIARQWVNQNRDFLVKESAALPDVPTDSTFKALCVEGLEGVLWLSPQIVLKGSGAEAAVVAKLVRCRDGEEVWAAEAAGSWSSKDEDYEQRISQYVQELGEEVAPYVVPTSKLLTATLDTLPNPELNDADKDEKIELGE
;
A
#
# COMPACT_ATOMS: atom_id res chain seq x y z
N MET A 1 -53.62 31.03 -20.95
CA MET A 1 -52.69 29.94 -21.29
C MET A 1 -51.32 30.25 -20.67
N MET A 2 -51.04 29.72 -19.46
CA MET A 2 -49.77 29.91 -18.75
C MET A 2 -48.90 28.68 -18.96
N LYS A 3 -47.77 28.82 -19.68
CA LYS A 3 -46.74 27.78 -19.84
C LYS A 3 -45.86 27.74 -18.58
N ARG A 4 -45.95 26.65 -17.81
CA ARG A 4 -45.05 26.35 -16.70
C ARG A 4 -43.73 25.81 -17.27
N LEU A 5 -42.62 26.53 -17.08
CA LEU A 5 -41.28 26.03 -17.28
C LEU A 5 -40.89 25.21 -16.04
N LEU A 6 -40.59 23.93 -16.23
CA LEU A 6 -39.92 23.09 -15.23
C LEU A 6 -38.40 23.35 -15.29
N PRO A 7 -37.75 23.58 -14.15
CA PRO A 7 -36.29 23.59 -14.12
C PRO A 7 -35.73 22.13 -14.16
N VAL A 8 -34.94 21.84 -15.17
CA VAL A 8 -34.14 20.59 -15.25
C VAL A 8 -33.00 20.74 -14.26
N LEU A 9 -33.09 20.03 -13.12
CA LEU A 9 -31.98 19.86 -12.19
C LEU A 9 -30.94 18.94 -12.85
N GLY A 10 -29.84 19.50 -13.37
CA GLY A 10 -28.69 18.76 -13.83
C GLY A 10 -27.98 18.14 -12.62
N LEU A 11 -28.12 16.82 -12.41
CA LEU A 11 -27.24 16.06 -11.54
C LEU A 11 -25.84 16.04 -12.17
N GLY A 12 -24.97 16.92 -11.70
CA GLY A 12 -23.54 16.85 -11.98
C GLY A 12 -22.96 15.58 -11.33
N LEU A 13 -22.69 14.56 -12.12
CA LEU A 13 -21.89 13.42 -11.72
C LEU A 13 -20.46 13.91 -11.43
N LEU A 14 -20.16 14.14 -10.16
CA LEU A 14 -18.78 14.27 -9.67
C LEU A 14 -18.12 12.89 -9.81
N SER A 15 -17.61 12.56 -10.98
CA SER A 15 -16.67 11.48 -11.18
C SER A 15 -15.32 11.89 -10.55
N GLY A 16 -15.23 11.79 -9.23
CA GLY A 16 -13.94 11.78 -8.53
C GLY A 16 -13.15 10.61 -9.08
N CYS A 17 -12.04 10.87 -9.78
CA CYS A 17 -11.11 9.84 -10.23
C CYS A 17 -10.51 9.17 -8.99
N SER A 18 -11.14 8.09 -8.51
CA SER A 18 -10.55 7.24 -7.48
C SER A 18 -9.26 6.63 -8.02
N ALA A 19 -8.17 6.73 -7.27
CA ALA A 19 -6.91 6.08 -7.61
C ALA A 19 -7.08 4.54 -7.64
N VAL A 20 -7.91 4.00 -6.76
CA VAL A 20 -8.23 2.55 -6.69
C VAL A 20 -9.10 2.16 -7.88
N LYS A 21 -8.64 1.18 -8.64
CA LYS A 21 -9.31 0.62 -9.82
C LYS A 21 -10.13 -0.61 -9.50
N SER A 22 -9.59 -1.46 -8.63
CA SER A 22 -10.26 -2.68 -8.16
C SER A 22 -9.80 -3.03 -6.76
N GLN A 23 -10.67 -3.72 -6.02
CA GLN A 23 -10.31 -4.36 -4.75
C GLN A 23 -11.08 -5.67 -4.61
N ARG A 24 -10.46 -6.63 -3.94
CA ARG A 24 -11.08 -7.92 -3.58
C ARG A 24 -10.73 -8.24 -2.13
N LEU A 25 -11.71 -8.74 -1.42
CA LEU A 25 -11.55 -9.31 -0.09
C LEU A 25 -12.14 -10.71 -0.11
N ARG A 26 -11.44 -11.65 0.49
CA ARG A 26 -11.92 -13.03 0.63
C ARG A 26 -13.25 -13.05 1.40
N SER A 27 -14.21 -13.83 0.94
CA SER A 27 -15.58 -13.83 1.48
C SER A 27 -15.69 -14.31 2.93
N ASP A 28 -14.72 -15.10 3.39
CA ASP A 28 -14.62 -15.64 4.75
C ASP A 28 -13.63 -14.89 5.63
N TYR A 29 -13.18 -13.68 5.21
CA TYR A 29 -12.23 -12.86 5.96
C TYR A 29 -12.63 -12.67 7.42
N ASP A 30 -13.86 -12.25 7.68
CA ASP A 30 -14.34 -11.95 9.03
C ASP A 30 -14.36 -13.15 9.97
N THR A 31 -14.49 -14.36 9.42
CA THR A 31 -14.57 -15.60 10.22
C THR A 31 -13.25 -16.35 10.31
N VAL A 32 -12.32 -16.12 9.40
CA VAL A 32 -11.06 -16.86 9.31
C VAL A 32 -9.85 -15.94 9.46
N ASP A 33 -9.65 -15.03 8.51
CA ASP A 33 -8.37 -14.32 8.39
C ASP A 33 -8.23 -13.16 9.38
N LYS A 34 -9.34 -12.51 9.72
CA LYS A 34 -9.39 -11.38 10.66
C LYS A 34 -8.74 -11.67 12.01
N HIS A 35 -8.82 -12.93 12.47
CA HIS A 35 -8.25 -13.37 13.74
C HIS A 35 -6.86 -14.03 13.61
N GLN A 36 -6.47 -14.42 12.40
CA GLN A 36 -5.31 -15.26 12.15
C GLN A 36 -4.18 -14.60 11.37
N VAL A 37 -4.46 -13.50 10.66
CA VAL A 37 -3.46 -12.81 9.83
C VAL A 37 -3.26 -11.41 10.38
N LYS A 38 -2.28 -11.24 11.25
CA LYS A 38 -2.01 -9.98 11.95
C LYS A 38 -0.56 -9.53 11.77
N ARG A 39 0.39 -10.47 11.86
CA ARG A 39 1.84 -10.21 11.76
C ARG A 39 2.29 -10.35 10.32
N LEU A 40 2.75 -9.24 9.75
CA LEU A 40 3.10 -9.17 8.34
C LEU A 40 4.57 -8.80 8.13
N VAL A 41 5.09 -9.25 7.01
CA VAL A 41 6.21 -8.63 6.31
C VAL A 41 5.68 -7.90 5.08
N VAL A 42 6.20 -6.69 4.81
CA VAL A 42 5.92 -5.96 3.56
C VAL A 42 7.06 -6.20 2.58
N VAL A 43 6.74 -6.61 1.37
CA VAL A 43 7.76 -6.80 0.33
C VAL A 43 7.37 -6.11 -0.96
N THR A 44 8.35 -5.45 -1.56
CA THR A 44 8.22 -4.81 -2.87
C THR A 44 8.94 -5.65 -3.91
N GLN A 45 8.25 -6.00 -4.98
CA GLN A 45 8.85 -6.66 -6.15
C GLN A 45 9.78 -5.69 -6.89
N PRO A 46 10.76 -6.20 -7.66
CA PRO A 46 11.66 -5.35 -8.43
C PRO A 46 10.89 -4.39 -9.33
N LEU A 47 11.32 -3.13 -9.35
CA LEU A 47 10.82 -2.19 -10.34
C LEU A 47 11.35 -2.54 -11.74
N PRO A 48 10.60 -2.20 -12.80
CA PRO A 48 11.03 -2.48 -14.19
C PRO A 48 12.36 -1.84 -14.58
N ASP A 49 12.70 -0.71 -13.95
CA ASP A 49 13.96 0.03 -14.19
C ASP A 49 15.12 -0.39 -13.26
N GLY A 50 14.88 -1.38 -12.38
CA GLY A 50 15.89 -1.97 -11.49
C GLY A 50 16.35 -1.07 -10.34
N LYS A 51 15.65 0.02 -10.03
CA LYS A 51 16.01 0.93 -8.93
C LYS A 51 15.68 0.34 -7.57
N VAL A 52 16.66 -0.24 -6.91
CA VAL A 52 16.51 -0.91 -5.61
C VAL A 52 16.05 0.08 -4.53
N SER A 53 16.68 1.25 -4.41
CA SER A 53 16.32 2.28 -3.42
C SER A 53 14.87 2.77 -3.55
N VAL A 54 14.34 2.85 -4.78
CA VAL A 54 12.93 3.17 -4.99
C VAL A 54 12.04 2.00 -4.53
N GLY A 55 12.45 0.76 -4.75
CA GLY A 55 11.77 -0.42 -4.19
C GLY A 55 11.73 -0.41 -2.66
N GLU A 56 12.86 -0.08 -2.02
CA GLU A 56 12.97 0.10 -0.56
C GLU A 56 12.05 1.23 -0.07
N LEU A 57 11.99 2.36 -0.78
CA LEU A 57 11.06 3.46 -0.47
C LEU A 57 9.60 2.96 -0.42
N TRP A 58 9.17 2.16 -1.41
CA TRP A 58 7.82 1.61 -1.44
C TRP A 58 7.53 0.74 -0.22
N SER A 59 8.45 -0.16 0.14
CA SER A 59 8.29 -1.05 1.29
C SER A 59 8.27 -0.30 2.61
N LEU A 60 9.12 0.72 2.79
CA LEU A 60 9.17 1.55 4.00
C LEU A 60 7.91 2.39 4.18
N ILE A 61 7.46 3.06 3.11
CA ILE A 61 6.22 3.85 3.17
C ILE A 61 5.02 2.96 3.53
N ALA A 62 4.91 1.79 2.90
CA ALA A 62 3.82 0.87 3.17
C ALA A 62 3.86 0.34 4.61
N ARG A 63 5.05 -0.05 5.12
CA ARG A 63 5.23 -0.48 6.51
C ARG A 63 4.78 0.59 7.49
N GLN A 64 5.29 1.82 7.34
CA GLN A 64 4.94 2.93 8.21
C GLN A 64 3.44 3.23 8.16
N TRP A 65 2.88 3.29 6.95
CA TRP A 65 1.47 3.59 6.77
C TRP A 65 0.58 2.52 7.43
N VAL A 66 0.87 1.23 7.21
CA VAL A 66 0.09 0.12 7.80
C VAL A 66 0.20 0.12 9.32
N ASN A 67 1.41 0.32 9.88
CA ASN A 67 1.58 0.39 11.33
C ASN A 67 0.85 1.57 11.96
N GLN A 68 0.72 2.69 11.27
CA GLN A 68 0.05 3.89 11.78
C GLN A 68 -1.47 3.88 11.59
N ASN A 69 -1.99 3.23 10.54
CA ASN A 69 -3.37 3.40 10.10
C ASN A 69 -4.19 2.10 10.07
N ARG A 70 -3.56 0.94 10.28
CA ARG A 70 -4.21 -0.37 10.32
C ARG A 70 -3.76 -1.15 11.55
N ASP A 71 -4.56 -2.10 11.98
CA ASP A 71 -4.27 -2.93 13.16
C ASP A 71 -3.32 -4.11 12.88
N PHE A 72 -2.65 -4.12 11.74
CA PHE A 72 -1.58 -5.10 11.48
C PHE A 72 -0.29 -4.74 12.22
N LEU A 73 0.52 -5.77 12.45
CA LEU A 73 1.84 -5.71 13.08
C LEU A 73 2.88 -5.95 11.97
N VAL A 74 3.42 -4.89 11.40
CA VAL A 74 4.44 -5.02 10.34
C VAL A 74 5.83 -4.87 10.94
N LYS A 75 6.51 -6.00 11.15
CA LYS A 75 7.84 -6.05 11.76
C LYS A 75 8.93 -5.66 10.78
N GLU A 76 8.85 -6.15 9.55
CA GLU A 76 9.90 -6.03 8.55
C GLU A 76 9.35 -5.55 7.21
N SER A 77 10.23 -4.92 6.43
CA SER A 77 9.98 -4.55 5.05
C SER A 77 11.25 -4.70 4.21
N ALA A 78 11.10 -5.11 2.95
CA ALA A 78 12.22 -5.30 2.03
C ALA A 78 11.82 -5.07 0.57
N ALA A 79 12.77 -4.58 -0.23
CA ALA A 79 12.70 -4.70 -1.68
C ALA A 79 13.36 -6.02 -2.11
N LEU A 80 12.70 -6.79 -2.96
CA LEU A 80 13.25 -8.02 -3.48
C LEU A 80 14.18 -7.70 -4.67
N PRO A 81 15.33 -8.40 -4.77
CA PRO A 81 16.24 -8.23 -5.91
C PRO A 81 15.70 -8.85 -7.20
N ASP A 82 14.88 -9.89 -7.07
CA ASP A 82 14.38 -10.69 -8.18
C ASP A 82 12.85 -10.88 -8.08
N VAL A 83 12.25 -11.27 -9.19
CA VAL A 83 10.82 -11.63 -9.24
C VAL A 83 10.59 -12.82 -8.32
N PRO A 84 9.64 -12.72 -7.37
CA PRO A 84 9.42 -13.76 -6.38
C PRO A 84 8.94 -15.07 -7.00
N THR A 85 9.37 -16.16 -6.37
CA THR A 85 8.96 -17.53 -6.68
C THR A 85 8.26 -18.15 -5.47
N ASP A 86 7.70 -19.35 -5.62
CA ASP A 86 7.14 -20.10 -4.47
C ASP A 86 8.16 -20.33 -3.35
N SER A 87 9.45 -20.49 -3.69
CA SER A 87 10.51 -20.62 -2.70
C SER A 87 10.77 -19.29 -1.97
N THR A 88 10.69 -18.16 -2.65
CA THR A 88 10.80 -16.83 -2.04
C THR A 88 9.67 -16.62 -1.03
N PHE A 89 8.43 -16.96 -1.40
CA PHE A 89 7.28 -16.85 -0.49
C PHE A 89 7.49 -17.69 0.77
N LYS A 90 7.90 -18.97 0.62
CA LYS A 90 8.17 -19.85 1.77
C LYS A 90 9.28 -19.33 2.67
N ALA A 91 10.33 -18.71 2.08
CA ALA A 91 11.41 -18.12 2.85
C ALA A 91 11.01 -16.88 3.63
N LEU A 92 10.02 -16.13 3.16
CA LEU A 92 9.45 -14.97 3.86
C LEU A 92 8.52 -15.38 5.00
N CYS A 93 7.84 -16.53 4.88
CA CYS A 93 6.92 -17.05 5.89
C CYS A 93 7.65 -17.80 7.01
N VAL A 94 8.52 -17.08 7.74
CA VAL A 94 9.25 -17.59 8.91
C VAL A 94 8.36 -17.60 10.16
N GLU A 95 8.84 -18.26 11.23
CA GLU A 95 8.12 -18.36 12.48
C GLU A 95 7.73 -16.97 13.02
N GLY A 96 6.47 -16.84 13.42
CA GLY A 96 5.88 -15.59 13.94
C GLY A 96 5.33 -14.65 12.88
N LEU A 97 5.47 -14.95 11.57
CA LEU A 97 4.79 -14.22 10.49
C LEU A 97 3.56 -15.00 10.01
N GLU A 98 2.47 -14.28 9.82
CA GLU A 98 1.17 -14.84 9.46
C GLU A 98 0.76 -14.46 8.03
N GLY A 99 1.38 -13.42 7.47
CA GLY A 99 1.12 -12.98 6.11
C GLY A 99 2.22 -12.14 5.48
N VAL A 100 2.16 -12.04 4.16
CA VAL A 100 3.03 -11.22 3.33
C VAL A 100 2.18 -10.19 2.59
N LEU A 101 2.47 -8.92 2.79
CA LEU A 101 1.92 -7.84 1.99
C LEU A 101 2.84 -7.58 0.80
N TRP A 102 2.42 -8.06 -0.37
CA TRP A 102 3.13 -7.91 -1.63
C TRP A 102 2.78 -6.61 -2.33
N LEU A 103 3.80 -5.89 -2.79
CA LEU A 103 3.66 -4.71 -3.63
C LEU A 103 4.35 -4.96 -4.98
N SER A 104 3.61 -4.83 -6.06
CA SER A 104 4.12 -4.88 -7.44
C SER A 104 3.99 -3.49 -8.07
N PRO A 105 4.97 -2.59 -7.83
CA PRO A 105 4.89 -1.22 -8.27
C PRO A 105 5.33 -1.02 -9.72
N GLN A 106 4.78 0.02 -10.32
CA GLN A 106 5.26 0.64 -11.55
C GLN A 106 5.25 2.14 -11.35
N ILE A 107 6.34 2.84 -11.64
CA ILE A 107 6.41 4.28 -11.52
C ILE A 107 7.31 4.86 -12.61
N VAL A 108 6.85 5.91 -13.27
CA VAL A 108 7.57 6.60 -14.32
C VAL A 108 7.49 8.10 -14.08
N LEU A 109 8.64 8.77 -13.97
CA LEU A 109 8.70 10.22 -13.85
C LEU A 109 8.28 10.88 -15.17
N LYS A 110 7.41 11.89 -15.08
CA LYS A 110 6.94 12.69 -16.23
C LYS A 110 6.90 14.17 -15.87
N GLY A 111 7.81 14.93 -16.45
CA GLY A 111 7.92 16.35 -16.16
C GLY A 111 8.19 16.61 -14.67
N SER A 112 7.28 17.35 -14.00
CA SER A 112 7.37 17.67 -12.56
C SER A 112 6.61 16.68 -11.67
N GLY A 113 6.21 15.52 -12.19
CA GLY A 113 5.44 14.52 -11.46
C GLY A 113 5.80 13.12 -11.86
N ALA A 114 4.93 12.17 -11.46
CA ALA A 114 5.05 10.77 -11.84
C ALA A 114 3.67 10.15 -12.13
N GLU A 115 3.65 9.22 -13.07
CA GLU A 115 2.59 8.24 -13.21
C GLU A 115 2.99 7.00 -12.42
N ALA A 116 2.11 6.54 -11.54
CA ALA A 116 2.38 5.39 -10.70
C ALA A 116 1.18 4.43 -10.69
N ALA A 117 1.49 3.14 -10.61
CA ALA A 117 0.52 2.07 -10.45
C ALA A 117 1.06 1.03 -9.46
N VAL A 118 0.16 0.34 -8.80
CA VAL A 118 0.50 -0.76 -7.89
C VAL A 118 -0.57 -1.84 -7.93
N VAL A 119 -0.12 -3.09 -7.92
CA VAL A 119 -0.92 -4.24 -7.49
C VAL A 119 -0.43 -4.62 -6.10
N ALA A 120 -1.31 -4.53 -5.11
CA ALA A 120 -1.03 -4.91 -3.74
C ALA A 120 -1.84 -6.15 -3.37
N LYS A 121 -1.23 -7.10 -2.65
CA LYS A 121 -1.86 -8.35 -2.22
C LYS A 121 -1.44 -8.71 -0.81
N LEU A 122 -2.40 -9.08 0.03
CA LEU A 122 -2.14 -9.77 1.28
C LEU A 122 -2.29 -11.28 1.07
N VAL A 123 -1.20 -12.01 1.29
CA VAL A 123 -1.14 -13.46 1.11
C VAL A 123 -0.85 -14.11 2.46
N ARG A 124 -1.63 -15.09 2.82
CA ARG A 124 -1.53 -15.81 4.09
C ARG A 124 -0.39 -16.83 4.06
N CYS A 125 0.47 -16.82 5.08
CA CYS A 125 1.64 -17.70 5.16
C CYS A 125 1.30 -19.18 5.26
N ARG A 126 0.21 -19.52 5.94
CA ARG A 126 -0.18 -20.91 6.21
C ARG A 126 -0.33 -21.77 4.95
N ASP A 127 -0.91 -21.22 3.90
CA ASP A 127 -1.30 -21.96 2.70
C ASP A 127 -1.06 -21.20 1.37
N GLY A 128 -0.58 -19.96 1.43
CA GLY A 128 -0.35 -19.14 0.25
C GLY A 128 -1.62 -18.55 -0.38
N GLU A 129 -2.76 -18.62 0.31
CA GLU A 129 -4.00 -18.08 -0.21
C GLU A 129 -4.06 -16.55 -0.15
N GLU A 130 -4.59 -15.93 -1.20
CA GLU A 130 -4.83 -14.49 -1.27
C GLU A 130 -6.00 -14.10 -0.36
N VAL A 131 -5.74 -13.23 0.63
CA VAL A 131 -6.73 -12.73 1.59
C VAL A 131 -7.38 -11.45 1.08
N TRP A 132 -6.56 -10.56 0.55
CA TRP A 132 -6.99 -9.27 0.00
C TRP A 132 -6.09 -8.90 -1.18
N ALA A 133 -6.66 -8.20 -2.14
CA ALA A 133 -5.92 -7.58 -3.23
C ALA A 133 -6.56 -6.24 -3.64
N ALA A 134 -5.71 -5.30 -4.07
CA ALA A 134 -6.17 -4.05 -4.67
C ALA A 134 -5.24 -3.63 -5.82
N GLU A 135 -5.83 -2.97 -6.80
CA GLU A 135 -5.12 -2.32 -7.90
C GLU A 135 -5.41 -0.84 -7.87
N ALA A 136 -4.36 -0.04 -7.96
CA ALA A 136 -4.49 1.41 -8.00
C ALA A 136 -3.52 2.02 -9.00
N ALA A 137 -3.91 3.16 -9.58
CA ALA A 137 -3.06 3.92 -10.49
C ALA A 137 -3.49 5.39 -10.50
N GLY A 138 -2.52 6.27 -10.75
CA GLY A 138 -2.76 7.70 -10.88
C GLY A 138 -1.52 8.47 -11.25
N SER A 139 -1.66 9.80 -11.25
CA SER A 139 -0.57 10.73 -11.54
C SER A 139 -0.56 11.81 -10.48
N TRP A 140 0.62 12.10 -9.95
CA TRP A 140 0.83 13.10 -8.90
C TRP A 140 2.06 13.96 -9.18
N SER A 141 2.05 15.19 -8.66
CA SER A 141 3.25 16.00 -8.58
C SER A 141 4.32 15.31 -7.73
N SER A 142 5.59 15.47 -8.09
CA SER A 142 6.72 15.04 -7.26
C SER A 142 7.02 16.04 -6.12
N LYS A 143 6.35 17.20 -6.11
CA LYS A 143 6.51 18.25 -5.09
C LYS A 143 5.17 18.50 -4.41
N ASP A 144 5.21 18.56 -3.09
CA ASP A 144 4.06 18.86 -2.24
C ASP A 144 4.62 19.37 -0.90
N GLU A 145 4.23 20.57 -0.50
CA GLU A 145 4.75 21.23 0.71
C GLU A 145 4.46 20.41 1.98
N ASP A 146 3.34 19.71 2.02
CA ASP A 146 2.97 18.83 3.15
C ASP A 146 3.91 17.62 3.29
N TYR A 147 4.73 17.33 2.28
CA TYR A 147 5.64 16.17 2.24
C TYR A 147 7.12 16.55 2.40
N GLU A 148 7.49 17.81 2.54
CA GLU A 148 8.91 18.24 2.60
C GLU A 148 9.71 17.52 3.68
N GLN A 149 9.13 17.38 4.88
CA GLN A 149 9.78 16.66 5.98
C GLN A 149 9.98 15.17 5.67
N ARG A 150 8.97 14.52 5.08
CA ARG A 150 9.06 13.11 4.67
C ARG A 150 10.06 12.90 3.54
N ILE A 151 10.09 13.80 2.56
CA ILE A 151 11.09 13.76 1.49
C ILE A 151 12.49 13.81 2.11
N SER A 152 12.75 14.78 3.01
CA SER A 152 14.04 14.92 3.67
C SER A 152 14.43 13.67 4.45
N GLN A 153 13.50 13.04 5.16
CA GLN A 153 13.72 11.81 5.91
C GLN A 153 14.12 10.66 4.98
N TYR A 154 13.36 10.39 3.91
CA TYR A 154 13.66 9.29 3.00
C TYR A 154 14.92 9.53 2.17
N VAL A 155 15.22 10.78 1.81
CA VAL A 155 16.47 11.15 1.15
C VAL A 155 17.66 10.86 2.07
N GLN A 156 17.56 11.18 3.35
CA GLN A 156 18.60 10.89 4.33
C GLN A 156 18.85 9.38 4.50
N GLU A 157 17.81 8.57 4.40
CA GLU A 157 17.87 7.12 4.58
C GLU A 157 18.28 6.37 3.31
N LEU A 158 17.76 6.77 2.14
CA LEU A 158 17.85 6.02 0.89
C LEU A 158 18.63 6.73 -0.24
N GLY A 159 19.00 7.99 -0.05
CA GLY A 159 19.72 8.80 -1.05
C GLY A 159 18.81 9.75 -1.85
N GLU A 160 19.44 10.72 -2.51
CA GLU A 160 18.77 11.81 -3.25
C GLU A 160 17.87 11.31 -4.40
N GLU A 161 18.18 10.16 -4.98
CA GLU A 161 17.46 9.60 -6.11
C GLU A 161 16.01 9.24 -5.80
N VAL A 162 15.64 9.04 -4.51
CA VAL A 162 14.26 8.73 -4.13
C VAL A 162 13.36 9.95 -4.03
N ALA A 163 13.91 11.16 -3.91
CA ALA A 163 13.16 12.39 -3.68
C ALA A 163 11.94 12.57 -4.61
N PRO A 164 12.06 12.41 -5.95
CA PRO A 164 10.94 12.64 -6.85
C PRO A 164 9.83 11.56 -6.76
N TYR A 165 10.11 10.45 -6.08
CA TYR A 165 9.18 9.32 -5.94
C TYR A 165 8.38 9.35 -4.63
N VAL A 166 8.82 10.09 -3.60
CA VAL A 166 8.20 10.08 -2.26
C VAL A 166 6.73 10.46 -2.30
N VAL A 167 6.38 11.59 -2.91
CA VAL A 167 5.01 12.09 -2.95
C VAL A 167 4.09 11.16 -3.75
N PRO A 168 4.41 10.79 -5.01
CA PRO A 168 3.56 9.90 -5.79
C PRO A 168 3.35 8.54 -5.12
N THR A 169 4.42 7.93 -4.58
CA THR A 169 4.37 6.65 -3.88
C THR A 169 3.49 6.74 -2.63
N SER A 170 3.68 7.78 -1.81
CA SER A 170 2.89 7.97 -0.58
C SER A 170 1.40 8.11 -0.87
N LYS A 171 1.04 8.97 -1.84
CA LYS A 171 -0.38 9.19 -2.20
C LYS A 171 -1.03 7.95 -2.79
N LEU A 172 -0.33 7.22 -3.65
CA LEU A 172 -0.85 5.98 -4.23
C LEU A 172 -1.01 4.89 -3.18
N LEU A 173 0.01 4.68 -2.32
CA LEU A 173 -0.06 3.67 -1.26
C LEU A 173 -1.13 4.00 -0.22
N THR A 174 -1.29 5.28 0.18
CA THR A 174 -2.40 5.68 1.05
C THR A 174 -3.73 5.26 0.45
N ALA A 175 -4.01 5.64 -0.80
CA ALA A 175 -5.27 5.27 -1.44
C ALA A 175 -5.48 3.76 -1.56
N THR A 176 -4.41 3.00 -1.85
CA THR A 176 -4.47 1.54 -2.01
C THR A 176 -4.71 0.85 -0.67
N LEU A 177 -3.89 1.19 0.33
CA LEU A 177 -3.89 0.55 1.65
C LEU A 177 -5.09 0.98 2.52
N ASP A 178 -5.76 2.09 2.18
CA ASP A 178 -7.05 2.46 2.78
C ASP A 178 -8.13 1.39 2.55
N THR A 179 -7.97 0.54 1.53
CA THR A 179 -8.87 -0.57 1.26
C THR A 179 -8.52 -1.87 2.00
N LEU A 180 -7.34 -1.92 2.65
CA LEU A 180 -6.91 -3.07 3.44
C LEU A 180 -7.78 -3.20 4.69
N PRO A 181 -8.43 -4.36 4.94
CA PRO A 181 -9.26 -4.55 6.12
C PRO A 181 -8.41 -4.59 7.40
N ASN A 182 -9.03 -4.30 8.55
CA ASN A 182 -8.35 -4.44 9.85
C ASN A 182 -8.50 -5.85 10.41
N PRO A 183 -7.42 -6.47 10.92
CA PRO A 183 -7.50 -7.66 11.73
C PRO A 183 -8.07 -7.35 13.12
N GLU A 184 -8.37 -8.38 13.89
CA GLU A 184 -8.78 -8.26 15.29
C GLU A 184 -7.61 -8.63 16.22
N LEU A 185 -7.10 -7.64 16.95
CA LEU A 185 -5.99 -7.79 17.88
C LEU A 185 -6.50 -8.24 19.26
N ASN A 186 -5.80 -9.20 19.88
CA ASN A 186 -5.93 -9.48 21.29
C ASN A 186 -5.07 -8.49 22.12
N ASP A 187 -5.10 -8.57 23.44
CA ASP A 187 -4.39 -7.59 24.30
C ASP A 187 -2.87 -7.66 24.14
N ALA A 188 -2.30 -8.85 23.98
CA ALA A 188 -0.85 -8.99 23.73
C ALA A 188 -0.44 -8.43 22.35
N ASP A 189 -1.30 -8.60 21.31
CA ASP A 189 -1.08 -8.01 20.00
C ASP A 189 -1.14 -6.46 20.05
N LYS A 190 -2.03 -5.90 20.91
CA LYS A 190 -2.12 -4.43 21.09
C LYS A 190 -0.87 -3.86 21.76
N ASP A 191 -0.32 -4.55 22.75
CA ASP A 191 0.92 -4.13 23.41
C ASP A 191 2.08 -4.13 22.41
N GLU A 192 2.21 -5.20 21.61
CA GLU A 192 3.19 -5.29 20.51
C GLU A 192 2.97 -4.18 19.46
N LYS A 193 1.72 -3.84 19.15
CA LYS A 193 1.37 -2.78 18.20
C LYS A 193 1.86 -1.40 18.66
N ILE A 194 1.78 -1.09 19.94
CA ILE A 194 2.26 0.17 20.51
C ILE A 194 3.77 0.32 20.29
N GLU A 195 4.53 -0.77 20.45
CA GLU A 195 5.99 -0.76 20.24
C GLU A 195 6.39 -0.53 18.76
N LEU A 196 5.53 -0.94 17.81
CA LEU A 196 5.80 -0.79 16.38
C LEU A 196 5.31 0.54 15.77
N GLY A 197 4.49 1.27 16.50
CA GLY A 197 3.88 2.52 16.03
C GLY A 197 4.70 3.77 16.28
N GLU A 198 5.89 3.66 16.88
CA GLU A 198 6.81 4.78 17.16
C GLU A 198 7.61 5.23 15.92
#